data_0cbffbd15b9c129af6a3d0b62bc70792
#
_entry.id   0cbffbd15b9c129af6a3d0b62bc70792
#
_cell.length_a   1.000
_cell.length_b   1.000
_cell.length_c   1.000
_cell.angle_alpha   90.00
_cell.angle_beta   90.00
_cell.angle_gamma   90.00
#
_symmetry.space_group_name_H-M   'P 1'
#
loop_
_entity.id
_entity.type
_entity.pdbx_description
1 polymer ?
#
loop_
_entity_poly.entity_id
_entity_poly.type
_entity_poly.pdbx_seq_one_letter_code
_entity_poly.pdbx_strand_id
1 'polypeptide(L)'
;MIINLFCDASIDTSKKIACGGCYIVAQGQSIPPSPILYKMYIQHNATNNSAEILAIWAGITQAIKLKEAFPNAVFRLFSDSKISLYGLRDWIKNWIKNAERANSEVLISSSGQEVANQQCFIDIFNLIVETGLKIELYHQRGHVGESSGVNLDTARTQFIRANKVSPENLGLDIKFLSECNCHIDISTRSALRQYIDNGIINDETTSIIGIDPFHHYIRSNMIHQYIRNINKTSVISRHDFKGGYSQ
;
A
#
# COMPACT_ATOMS: atom_id res chain seq x y z
N MET A 1 -14.77 7.26 -12.83
CA MET A 1 -14.04 5.97 -12.88
C MET A 1 -13.37 5.76 -11.54
N ILE A 2 -13.38 4.53 -11.03
CA ILE A 2 -12.68 4.12 -9.83
C ILE A 2 -11.57 3.16 -10.25
N ILE A 3 -10.38 3.33 -9.70
CA ILE A 3 -9.21 2.47 -9.94
C ILE A 3 -8.82 1.84 -8.62
N ASN A 4 -8.98 0.52 -8.55
CA ASN A 4 -8.64 -0.28 -7.38
C ASN A 4 -7.24 -0.88 -7.59
N LEU A 5 -6.38 -0.74 -6.60
CA LEU A 5 -5.00 -1.21 -6.60
C LEU A 5 -4.84 -2.22 -5.45
N PHE A 6 -4.53 -3.45 -5.77
CA PHE A 6 -4.32 -4.52 -4.81
C PHE A 6 -2.82 -4.77 -4.67
N CYS A 7 -2.29 -4.61 -3.48
CA CYS A 7 -0.85 -4.63 -3.21
C CYS A 7 -0.51 -5.74 -2.23
N ASP A 8 0.48 -6.53 -2.59
CA ASP A 8 1.00 -7.64 -1.78
C ASP A 8 2.47 -7.90 -2.11
N ALA A 9 3.18 -8.60 -1.23
CA ALA A 9 4.58 -8.93 -1.39
C ALA A 9 4.88 -10.39 -1.03
N SER A 10 5.91 -10.90 -1.66
CA SER A 10 6.53 -12.19 -1.32
C SER A 10 8.01 -12.00 -1.04
N ILE A 11 8.56 -12.75 -0.09
CA ILE A 11 9.96 -12.68 0.31
C ILE A 11 10.58 -14.06 0.47
N ASP A 12 11.81 -14.20 -0.02
CA ASP A 12 12.75 -15.25 0.40
C ASP A 12 13.62 -14.68 1.51
N THR A 13 13.32 -15.05 2.74
CA THR A 13 14.03 -14.56 3.94
C THR A 13 15.47 -15.04 4.01
N SER A 14 15.79 -16.20 3.41
CA SER A 14 17.14 -16.77 3.40
C SER A 14 18.07 -15.98 2.46
N LYS A 15 17.55 -15.57 1.32
CA LYS A 15 18.28 -14.76 0.33
C LYS A 15 18.10 -13.26 0.56
N LYS A 16 17.16 -12.85 1.41
CA LYS A 16 16.77 -11.47 1.66
C LYS A 16 16.35 -10.76 0.36
N ILE A 17 15.64 -11.47 -0.51
CA ILE A 17 15.10 -10.94 -1.77
C ILE A 17 13.59 -10.97 -1.68
N ALA A 18 12.96 -9.86 -2.06
CA ALA A 18 11.51 -9.74 -2.10
C ALA A 18 11.01 -9.30 -3.48
N CYS A 19 9.76 -9.64 -3.75
CA CYS A 19 8.98 -9.07 -4.84
C CYS A 19 7.75 -8.41 -4.27
N GLY A 20 7.63 -7.09 -4.42
CA GLY A 20 6.42 -6.33 -4.12
C GLY A 20 5.68 -5.99 -5.40
N GLY A 21 4.35 -6.09 -5.39
CA GLY A 21 3.57 -5.90 -6.60
C GLY A 21 2.24 -5.20 -6.40
N CYS A 22 1.69 -4.75 -7.52
CA CYS A 22 0.40 -4.11 -7.60
C CYS A 22 -0.41 -4.69 -8.77
N TYR A 23 -1.61 -5.17 -8.48
CA TYR A 23 -2.63 -5.59 -9.42
C TYR A 23 -3.69 -4.50 -9.54
N ILE A 24 -3.98 -4.04 -10.75
CA ILE A 24 -4.79 -2.85 -10.99
C ILE A 24 -6.08 -3.24 -11.70
N VAL A 25 -7.21 -2.84 -11.14
CA VAL A 25 -8.55 -3.11 -11.67
C VAL A 25 -9.34 -1.81 -11.78
N ALA A 26 -9.80 -1.48 -13.00
CA ALA A 26 -10.75 -0.40 -13.18
C ALA A 26 -12.18 -0.87 -12.86
N GLN A 27 -12.90 -0.04 -12.13
CA GLN A 27 -14.32 -0.23 -11.85
C GLN A 27 -15.11 0.81 -12.65
N GLY A 28 -15.91 0.36 -13.59
CA GLY A 28 -16.75 1.19 -14.45
C GLY A 28 -18.19 0.69 -14.50
N GLN A 29 -19.09 1.47 -15.09
CA GLN A 29 -20.52 1.25 -15.04
C GLN A 29 -21.04 0.04 -15.84
N SER A 30 -20.25 -0.66 -16.63
CA SER A 30 -20.74 -1.75 -17.48
C SER A 30 -19.69 -2.78 -17.88
N ILE A 31 -18.50 -2.75 -17.29
CA ILE A 31 -17.42 -3.67 -17.63
C ILE A 31 -17.12 -4.51 -16.40
N PRO A 32 -17.14 -5.86 -16.51
CA PRO A 32 -16.61 -6.68 -15.43
C PRO A 32 -15.18 -6.21 -15.14
N PRO A 33 -14.75 -6.20 -13.88
CA PRO A 33 -13.44 -5.71 -13.50
C PRO A 33 -12.40 -6.44 -14.35
N SER A 34 -11.83 -5.74 -15.31
CA SER A 34 -10.77 -6.27 -16.17
C SER A 34 -9.44 -5.85 -15.57
N PRO A 35 -8.46 -6.75 -15.45
CA PRO A 35 -7.11 -6.36 -15.07
C PRO A 35 -6.59 -5.38 -16.12
N ILE A 36 -6.16 -4.20 -15.65
CA ILE A 36 -5.54 -3.22 -16.51
C ILE A 36 -4.05 -3.48 -16.60
N LEU A 37 -3.43 -3.82 -15.46
CA LEU A 37 -1.98 -3.94 -15.38
C LEU A 37 -1.55 -4.67 -14.10
N TYR A 38 -0.50 -5.47 -14.23
CA TYR A 38 0.37 -5.87 -13.13
C TYR A 38 1.63 -5.02 -13.15
N LYS A 39 2.13 -4.63 -11.99
CA LYS A 39 3.47 -4.06 -11.87
C LYS A 39 4.15 -4.61 -10.64
N MET A 40 5.33 -5.17 -10.82
CA MET A 40 6.11 -5.82 -9.79
C MET A 40 7.52 -5.28 -9.73
N TYR A 41 8.12 -5.32 -8.55
CA TYR A 41 9.46 -4.82 -8.28
C TYR A 41 10.22 -5.79 -7.38
N ILE A 42 11.47 -6.06 -7.72
CA ILE A 42 12.38 -6.89 -6.92
C ILE A 42 13.22 -5.98 -6.02
N GLN A 43 13.32 -6.35 -4.76
CA GLN A 43 14.14 -5.68 -3.75
C GLN A 43 15.15 -6.66 -3.14
N HIS A 44 16.41 -6.26 -3.07
CA HIS A 44 17.46 -6.94 -2.32
C HIS A 44 17.56 -6.40 -0.89
N ASN A 45 18.14 -7.20 0.01
CA ASN A 45 18.26 -6.89 1.43
C ASN A 45 16.92 -6.61 2.13
N ALA A 46 15.87 -7.24 1.62
CA ALA A 46 14.51 -7.05 2.11
C ALA A 46 14.27 -7.73 3.46
N THR A 47 13.34 -7.15 4.21
CA THR A 47 12.66 -7.75 5.36
C THR A 47 11.18 -7.93 5.02
N ASN A 48 10.43 -8.74 5.80
CA ASN A 48 8.98 -8.86 5.59
C ASN A 48 8.29 -7.49 5.53
N ASN A 49 8.58 -6.63 6.50
CA ASN A 49 7.94 -5.30 6.54
C ASN A 49 8.37 -4.40 5.37
N SER A 50 9.65 -4.42 4.96
CA SER A 50 10.08 -3.60 3.82
C SER A 50 9.50 -4.10 2.49
N ALA A 51 9.31 -5.41 2.34
CA ALA A 51 8.65 -5.98 1.17
C ALA A 51 7.18 -5.51 1.03
N GLU A 52 6.44 -5.54 2.14
CA GLU A 52 5.06 -5.04 2.18
C GLU A 52 4.96 -3.54 1.87
N ILE A 53 5.90 -2.75 2.40
CA ILE A 53 5.97 -1.31 2.09
C ILE A 53 6.30 -1.11 0.61
N LEU A 54 7.19 -1.93 0.02
CA LEU A 54 7.50 -1.91 -1.41
C LEU A 54 6.24 -2.14 -2.26
N ALA A 55 5.38 -3.08 -1.88
CA ALA A 55 4.13 -3.35 -2.60
C ALA A 55 3.20 -2.12 -2.58
N ILE A 56 3.08 -1.45 -1.45
CA ILE A 56 2.29 -0.21 -1.35
C ILE A 56 2.92 0.90 -2.19
N TRP A 57 4.25 1.05 -2.16
CA TRP A 57 4.97 2.00 -3.01
C TRP A 57 4.72 1.73 -4.50
N ALA A 58 4.71 0.46 -4.92
CA ALA A 58 4.36 0.07 -6.28
C ALA A 58 2.95 0.56 -6.66
N GLY A 59 1.97 0.34 -5.78
CA GLY A 59 0.59 0.82 -5.98
C GLY A 59 0.50 2.34 -6.10
N ILE A 60 1.14 3.07 -5.18
CA ILE A 60 1.16 4.55 -5.19
C ILE A 60 1.80 5.08 -6.49
N THR A 61 2.93 4.51 -6.89
CA THR A 61 3.63 4.91 -8.13
C THR A 61 2.75 4.69 -9.37
N GLN A 62 2.02 3.57 -9.42
CA GLN A 62 1.07 3.33 -10.53
C GLN A 62 -0.13 4.27 -10.46
N ALA A 63 -0.66 4.57 -9.29
CA ALA A 63 -1.75 5.55 -9.13
C ALA A 63 -1.34 6.94 -9.64
N ILE A 64 -0.11 7.37 -9.37
CA ILE A 64 0.43 8.65 -9.86
C ILE A 64 0.48 8.66 -11.39
N LYS A 65 1.02 7.61 -12.02
CA LYS A 65 1.06 7.49 -13.49
C LYS A 65 -0.35 7.47 -14.11
N LEU A 66 -1.26 6.74 -13.49
CA LEU A 66 -2.64 6.66 -13.98
C LEU A 66 -3.41 7.97 -13.77
N LYS A 67 -3.06 8.77 -12.77
CA LYS A 67 -3.65 10.10 -12.55
C LYS A 67 -3.40 11.04 -13.73
N GLU A 68 -2.25 10.94 -14.40
CA GLU A 68 -1.96 11.75 -15.61
C GLU A 68 -2.96 11.45 -16.73
N ALA A 69 -3.28 10.17 -16.95
CA ALA A 69 -4.25 9.75 -17.96
C ALA A 69 -5.71 9.90 -17.49
N PHE A 70 -5.95 9.80 -16.19
CA PHE A 70 -7.29 9.80 -15.58
C PHE A 70 -7.36 10.75 -14.38
N PRO A 71 -7.30 12.07 -14.59
CA PRO A 71 -7.16 13.06 -13.51
C PRO A 71 -8.35 13.10 -12.55
N ASN A 72 -9.53 12.65 -12.99
CA ASN A 72 -10.75 12.59 -12.19
C ASN A 72 -11.05 11.20 -11.61
N ALA A 73 -10.13 10.26 -11.73
CA ALA A 73 -10.31 8.93 -11.14
C ALA A 73 -10.21 8.98 -9.61
N VAL A 74 -11.00 8.15 -8.96
CA VAL A 74 -10.85 7.82 -7.54
C VAL A 74 -9.93 6.62 -7.43
N PHE A 75 -8.84 6.76 -6.69
CA PHE A 75 -7.88 5.69 -6.45
C PHE A 75 -8.13 5.05 -5.10
N ARG A 76 -8.15 3.72 -5.06
CA ARG A 76 -8.31 2.92 -3.84
C ARG A 76 -7.22 1.87 -3.79
N LEU A 77 -6.46 1.83 -2.70
CA LEU A 77 -5.42 0.85 -2.50
C LEU A 77 -5.81 -0.10 -1.38
N PHE A 78 -5.70 -1.38 -1.66
CA PHE A 78 -6.00 -2.50 -0.76
C PHE A 78 -4.71 -3.27 -0.46
N SER A 79 -4.47 -3.57 0.81
CA SER A 79 -3.36 -4.41 1.26
C SER A 79 -3.76 -5.14 2.54
N ASP A 80 -3.18 -6.30 2.79
CA ASP A 80 -3.36 -7.05 4.04
C ASP A 80 -2.29 -6.73 5.09
N SER A 81 -1.27 -5.96 4.72
CA SER A 81 -0.25 -5.47 5.63
C SER A 81 -0.76 -4.34 6.53
N LYS A 82 -1.16 -4.69 7.75
CA LYS A 82 -1.63 -3.71 8.74
C LYS A 82 -0.58 -2.66 9.06
N ILE A 83 0.67 -3.09 9.27
CA ILE A 83 1.75 -2.20 9.71
C ILE A 83 2.01 -1.15 8.63
N SER A 84 2.17 -1.58 7.38
CA SER A 84 2.48 -0.70 6.27
C SER A 84 1.33 0.27 5.99
N LEU A 85 0.11 -0.24 5.98
CA LEU A 85 -1.07 0.54 5.64
C LEU A 85 -1.46 1.53 6.75
N TYR A 86 -1.50 1.08 8.02
CA TYR A 86 -1.79 1.96 9.16
C TYR A 86 -0.65 2.94 9.43
N GLY A 87 0.61 2.54 9.15
CA GLY A 87 1.74 3.44 9.17
C GLY A 87 1.49 4.68 8.34
N LEU A 88 1.11 4.51 7.08
CA LEU A 88 0.82 5.60 6.15
C LEU A 88 -0.48 6.34 6.45
N ARG A 89 -1.55 5.61 6.76
CA ARG A 89 -2.89 6.17 6.90
C ARG A 89 -3.12 6.86 8.24
N ASP A 90 -2.67 6.19 9.32
CA ASP A 90 -3.09 6.54 10.68
C ASP A 90 -1.94 7.04 11.57
N TRP A 91 -0.73 6.46 11.43
CA TRP A 91 0.32 6.66 12.42
C TRP A 91 1.38 7.69 12.06
N ILE A 92 1.69 7.87 10.78
CA ILE A 92 2.80 8.73 10.34
C ILE A 92 2.70 10.15 10.91
N LYS A 93 1.51 10.74 10.97
CA LYS A 93 1.29 12.07 11.54
C LYS A 93 1.64 12.14 13.03
N ASN A 94 1.36 11.05 13.76
CA ASN A 94 1.69 10.97 15.18
C ASN A 94 3.18 10.73 15.39
N TRP A 95 3.80 9.90 14.55
CA TRP A 95 5.25 9.68 14.59
C TRP A 95 6.04 10.97 14.36
N ILE A 96 5.59 11.79 13.41
CA ILE A 96 6.17 13.11 13.14
C ILE A 96 6.01 14.03 14.36
N LYS A 97 4.80 14.14 14.94
CA LYS A 97 4.59 14.95 16.14
C LYS A 97 5.43 14.49 17.33
N ASN A 98 5.64 13.20 17.47
CA ASN A 98 6.50 12.67 18.53
C ASN A 98 7.98 13.02 18.26
N ALA A 99 8.45 12.94 17.02
CA ALA A 99 9.79 13.36 16.63
C ALA A 99 10.01 14.86 16.92
N GLU A 100 9.05 15.71 16.57
CA GLU A 100 9.09 17.16 16.90
C GLU A 100 9.24 17.40 18.40
N ARG A 101 8.40 16.74 19.22
CA ARG A 101 8.45 16.89 20.68
C ARG A 101 9.76 16.41 21.29
N ALA A 102 10.34 15.37 20.71
CA ALA A 102 11.62 14.80 21.15
C ALA A 102 12.83 15.55 20.57
N ASN A 103 12.63 16.56 19.73
CA ASN A 103 13.67 17.22 18.92
C ASN A 103 14.55 16.20 18.19
N SER A 104 13.90 15.19 17.59
CA SER A 104 14.54 14.05 16.92
C SER A 104 14.51 14.23 15.40
N GLU A 105 15.59 13.81 14.75
CA GLU A 105 15.68 13.76 13.28
C GLU A 105 15.04 12.51 12.68
N VAL A 106 14.65 11.54 13.51
CA VAL A 106 14.01 10.29 13.12
C VAL A 106 12.57 10.22 13.62
N LEU A 107 11.72 9.48 12.91
CA LEU A 107 10.33 9.27 13.32
C LEU A 107 10.26 8.47 14.62
N ILE A 108 9.45 8.93 15.56
CA ILE A 108 9.31 8.32 16.89
C ILE A 108 7.91 7.71 17.06
N SER A 109 7.87 6.43 17.40
CA SER A 109 6.65 5.70 17.71
C SER A 109 5.97 6.18 19.00
N SER A 110 4.77 5.72 19.27
CA SER A 110 4.07 5.99 20.53
C SER A 110 4.77 5.40 21.75
N SER A 111 5.64 4.40 21.56
CA SER A 111 6.47 3.82 22.63
C SER A 111 7.81 4.57 22.83
N GLY A 112 8.04 5.67 22.11
CA GLY A 112 9.28 6.44 22.22
C GLY A 112 10.47 5.86 21.45
N GLN A 113 10.24 4.83 20.63
CA GLN A 113 11.30 4.19 19.85
C GLN A 113 11.30 4.68 18.41
N GLU A 114 12.45 4.61 17.75
CA GLU A 114 12.58 4.87 16.32
C GLU A 114 11.69 3.92 15.50
N VAL A 115 11.04 4.48 14.48
CA VAL A 115 10.17 3.72 13.58
C VAL A 115 11.04 2.95 12.58
N ALA A 116 10.89 1.63 12.56
CA ALA A 116 11.57 0.79 11.56
C ALA A 116 11.11 1.13 10.14
N ASN A 117 12.03 1.11 9.17
CA ASN A 117 11.79 1.47 7.76
C ASN A 117 11.17 2.87 7.59
N GLN A 118 11.44 3.80 8.49
CA GLN A 118 10.86 5.14 8.50
C GLN A 118 11.06 5.88 7.17
N GLN A 119 12.22 5.71 6.53
CA GLN A 119 12.50 6.37 5.26
C GLN A 119 11.49 5.98 4.17
N CYS A 120 11.14 4.69 4.11
CA CYS A 120 10.14 4.21 3.16
C CYS A 120 8.76 4.86 3.38
N PHE A 121 8.34 5.00 4.64
CA PHE A 121 7.09 5.70 4.96
C PHE A 121 7.14 7.18 4.57
N ILE A 122 8.27 7.82 4.85
CA ILE A 122 8.52 9.21 4.49
C ILE A 122 8.43 9.39 2.98
N ASP A 123 9.12 8.57 2.20
CA ASP A 123 9.17 8.70 0.74
C ASP A 123 7.80 8.49 0.09
N ILE A 124 7.04 7.48 0.52
CA ILE A 124 5.68 7.25 0.03
C ILE A 124 4.77 8.43 0.37
N PHE A 125 4.86 8.91 1.60
CA PHE A 125 4.04 10.03 2.04
C PHE A 125 4.36 11.30 1.24
N ASN A 126 5.64 11.55 0.96
CA ASN A 126 6.09 12.66 0.10
C ASN A 126 5.52 12.55 -1.30
N LEU A 127 5.65 11.39 -1.92
CA LEU A 127 5.11 11.16 -3.26
C LEU A 127 3.61 11.50 -3.33
N ILE A 128 2.84 11.10 -2.31
CA ILE A 128 1.41 11.40 -2.24
C ILE A 128 1.17 12.91 -2.12
N VAL A 129 1.93 13.59 -1.25
CA VAL A 129 1.76 15.03 -0.98
C VAL A 129 2.22 15.87 -2.18
N GLU A 130 3.40 15.61 -2.71
CA GLU A 130 4.00 16.38 -3.81
C GLU A 130 3.19 16.27 -5.10
N THR A 131 2.65 15.08 -5.37
CA THR A 131 1.82 14.84 -6.54
C THR A 131 0.37 15.25 -6.36
N GLY A 132 -0.05 15.58 -5.13
CA GLY A 132 -1.45 15.84 -4.81
C GLY A 132 -2.35 14.65 -5.13
N LEU A 133 -1.83 13.42 -4.98
CA LEU A 133 -2.60 12.21 -5.20
C LEU A 133 -3.67 12.05 -4.12
N LYS A 134 -4.93 11.99 -4.55
CA LYS A 134 -6.05 11.62 -3.66
C LYS A 134 -6.23 10.11 -3.74
N ILE A 135 -5.94 9.42 -2.66
CA ILE A 135 -6.03 7.96 -2.58
C ILE A 135 -6.63 7.52 -1.24
N GLU A 136 -7.49 6.53 -1.32
CA GLU A 136 -8.11 5.89 -0.17
C GLU A 136 -7.35 4.59 0.13
N LEU A 137 -6.97 4.34 1.39
CA LEU A 137 -6.21 3.16 1.81
C LEU A 137 -7.09 2.23 2.63
N TYR A 138 -7.24 0.98 2.18
CA TYR A 138 -8.11 -0.02 2.79
C TYR A 138 -7.32 -1.26 3.19
N HIS A 139 -7.46 -1.66 4.47
CA HIS A 139 -6.96 -2.95 4.92
C HIS A 139 -7.95 -4.04 4.55
N GLN A 140 -7.47 -5.11 3.92
CA GLN A 140 -8.23 -6.33 3.68
C GLN A 140 -7.60 -7.52 4.40
N ARG A 141 -8.32 -8.64 4.50
CA ARG A 141 -7.77 -9.88 5.04
C ARG A 141 -7.06 -10.64 3.92
N GLY A 142 -5.80 -10.97 4.13
CA GLY A 142 -5.07 -11.91 3.28
C GLY A 142 -5.46 -13.37 3.55
N HIS A 143 -5.14 -14.24 2.61
CA HIS A 143 -5.31 -15.70 2.71
C HIS A 143 -6.71 -16.15 3.17
N VAL A 144 -7.75 -15.66 2.50
CA VAL A 144 -9.14 -16.08 2.74
C VAL A 144 -9.41 -17.36 1.96
N GLY A 145 -9.98 -18.38 2.63
CA GLY A 145 -10.33 -19.65 2.00
C GLY A 145 -10.08 -20.86 2.90
N GLU A 146 -10.28 -22.04 2.34
CA GLU A 146 -10.22 -23.31 3.09
C GLU A 146 -8.87 -23.56 3.77
N SER A 147 -7.77 -23.22 3.14
CA SER A 147 -6.42 -23.45 3.68
C SER A 147 -6.09 -22.58 4.89
N SER A 148 -6.74 -21.43 5.04
CA SER A 148 -6.49 -20.48 6.14
C SER A 148 -7.50 -20.61 7.29
N GLY A 149 -8.60 -21.32 7.09
CA GLY A 149 -9.73 -21.38 8.02
C GLY A 149 -10.52 -20.08 8.14
N VAL A 150 -10.21 -19.06 7.34
CA VAL A 150 -10.93 -17.79 7.32
C VAL A 150 -11.97 -17.80 6.21
N ASN A 151 -13.24 -17.77 6.60
CA ASN A 151 -14.35 -17.67 5.64
C ASN A 151 -14.63 -16.22 5.23
N LEU A 152 -15.44 -16.05 4.19
CA LEU A 152 -15.81 -14.76 3.63
C LEU A 152 -16.52 -13.84 4.63
N ASP A 153 -17.38 -14.37 5.50
CA ASP A 153 -18.11 -13.58 6.50
C ASP A 153 -17.16 -13.01 7.54
N THR A 154 -16.19 -13.81 7.98
CA THR A 154 -15.12 -13.34 8.87
C THR A 154 -14.29 -12.27 8.21
N ALA A 155 -13.88 -12.47 6.95
CA ALA A 155 -13.12 -11.49 6.19
C ALA A 155 -13.90 -10.18 6.02
N ARG A 156 -15.20 -10.25 5.71
CA ARG A 156 -16.10 -9.08 5.61
C ARG A 156 -16.20 -8.33 6.94
N THR A 157 -16.41 -9.05 8.03
CA THR A 157 -16.48 -8.42 9.37
C THR A 157 -15.19 -7.71 9.73
N GLN A 158 -14.03 -8.35 9.45
CA GLN A 158 -12.73 -7.74 9.69
C GLN A 158 -12.49 -6.52 8.81
N PHE A 159 -12.92 -6.55 7.54
CA PHE A 159 -12.83 -5.42 6.63
C PHE A 159 -13.60 -4.21 7.17
N ILE A 160 -14.86 -4.39 7.57
CA ILE A 160 -15.70 -3.33 8.14
C ILE A 160 -15.08 -2.77 9.42
N ARG A 161 -14.58 -3.64 10.30
CA ARG A 161 -13.93 -3.22 11.55
C ARG A 161 -12.69 -2.36 11.30
N ALA A 162 -11.88 -2.74 10.32
CA ALA A 162 -10.61 -2.07 9.99
C ALA A 162 -10.81 -0.72 9.28
N ASN A 163 -11.82 -0.63 8.41
CA ASN A 163 -11.98 0.48 7.48
C ASN A 163 -13.18 1.39 7.80
N LYS A 164 -14.10 0.95 8.67
CA LYS A 164 -15.34 1.66 9.04
C LYS A 164 -16.29 1.87 7.85
N VAL A 165 -16.16 1.05 6.83
CA VAL A 165 -17.00 1.01 5.63
C VAL A 165 -17.16 -0.43 5.19
N SER A 166 -18.30 -0.80 4.60
CA SER A 166 -18.48 -2.13 4.04
C SER A 166 -17.96 -2.21 2.62
N PRO A 167 -17.53 -3.40 2.13
CA PRO A 167 -17.16 -3.58 0.73
C PRO A 167 -18.26 -3.14 -0.23
N GLU A 168 -19.52 -3.44 0.07
CA GLU A 168 -20.67 -3.12 -0.75
C GLU A 168 -20.88 -1.62 -0.91
N ASN A 169 -20.59 -0.83 0.12
CA ASN A 169 -20.61 0.63 0.04
C ASN A 169 -19.52 1.20 -0.87
N LEU A 170 -18.49 0.41 -1.16
CA LEU A 170 -17.47 0.73 -2.15
C LEU A 170 -17.85 0.20 -3.55
N GLY A 171 -19.01 -0.46 -3.68
CA GLY A 171 -19.42 -1.14 -4.92
C GLY A 171 -18.59 -2.40 -5.20
N LEU A 172 -18.07 -3.06 -4.16
CA LEU A 172 -17.23 -4.25 -4.24
C LEU A 172 -17.86 -5.40 -3.45
N ASP A 173 -17.48 -6.62 -3.80
CA ASP A 173 -17.82 -7.83 -3.07
C ASP A 173 -16.60 -8.33 -2.29
N ILE A 174 -16.78 -8.85 -1.09
CA ILE A 174 -15.69 -9.41 -0.28
C ILE A 174 -15.00 -10.59 -0.96
N LYS A 175 -15.74 -11.39 -1.74
CA LYS A 175 -15.18 -12.47 -2.55
C LYS A 175 -14.23 -11.92 -3.61
N PHE A 176 -14.65 -10.89 -4.33
CA PHE A 176 -13.82 -10.19 -5.31
C PHE A 176 -12.54 -9.61 -4.68
N LEU A 177 -12.64 -8.96 -3.52
CA LEU A 177 -11.47 -8.46 -2.79
C LEU A 177 -10.50 -9.60 -2.45
N SER A 178 -11.03 -10.73 -1.98
CA SER A 178 -10.22 -11.90 -1.62
C SER A 178 -9.55 -12.54 -2.85
N GLU A 179 -10.25 -12.62 -3.98
CA GLU A 179 -9.71 -13.12 -5.23
C GLU A 179 -8.59 -12.23 -5.77
N CYS A 180 -8.76 -10.91 -5.72
CA CYS A 180 -7.71 -9.97 -6.13
C CYS A 180 -6.47 -10.06 -5.24
N ASN A 181 -6.63 -10.23 -3.91
CA ASN A 181 -5.50 -10.45 -3.01
C ASN A 181 -4.77 -11.75 -3.33
N CYS A 182 -5.51 -12.83 -3.57
CA CYS A 182 -4.93 -14.11 -3.96
C CYS A 182 -4.15 -13.99 -5.30
N HIS A 183 -4.70 -13.25 -6.25
CA HIS A 183 -4.05 -13.02 -7.54
C HIS A 183 -2.69 -12.35 -7.38
N ILE A 184 -2.60 -11.27 -6.62
CA ILE A 184 -1.32 -10.55 -6.45
C ILE A 184 -0.33 -11.37 -5.61
N ASP A 185 -0.78 -12.09 -4.58
CA ASP A 185 0.07 -13.02 -3.79
C ASP A 185 0.71 -14.10 -4.69
N ILE A 186 -0.09 -14.76 -5.52
CA ILE A 186 0.42 -15.78 -6.46
C ILE A 186 1.40 -15.16 -7.46
N SER A 187 1.09 -13.99 -7.98
CA SER A 187 1.91 -13.33 -9.00
C SER A 187 3.25 -12.86 -8.44
N THR A 188 3.29 -12.25 -7.25
CA THR A 188 4.53 -11.82 -6.60
C THR A 188 5.41 -13.01 -6.22
N ARG A 189 4.78 -14.10 -5.75
CA ARG A 189 5.48 -15.36 -5.42
C ARG A 189 6.08 -16.02 -6.65
N SER A 190 5.35 -16.04 -7.75
CA SER A 190 5.84 -16.58 -9.02
C SER A 190 6.99 -15.76 -9.60
N ALA A 191 6.86 -14.44 -9.62
CA ALA A 191 7.91 -13.53 -10.10
C ALA A 191 9.18 -13.64 -9.23
N LEU A 192 9.03 -13.72 -7.90
CA LEU A 192 10.16 -13.91 -7.00
C LEU A 192 10.92 -15.21 -7.29
N ARG A 193 10.20 -16.33 -7.46
CA ARG A 193 10.80 -17.62 -7.80
C ARG A 193 11.55 -17.57 -9.14
N GLN A 194 10.92 -17.03 -10.19
CA GLN A 194 11.57 -16.88 -11.50
C GLN A 194 12.87 -16.05 -11.39
N TYR A 195 12.83 -14.97 -10.62
CA TYR A 195 14.03 -14.16 -10.40
C TYR A 195 15.12 -14.92 -9.67
N ILE A 196 14.77 -15.66 -8.62
CA ILE A 196 15.73 -16.45 -7.80
C ILE A 196 16.36 -17.55 -8.63
N ASP A 197 15.59 -18.22 -9.48
CA ASP A 197 16.03 -19.39 -10.25
C ASP A 197 16.81 -19.01 -11.50
N ASN A 198 16.43 -17.92 -12.16
CA ASN A 198 16.95 -17.58 -13.49
C ASN A 198 17.76 -16.27 -13.53
N GLY A 199 17.75 -15.47 -12.47
CA GLY A 199 18.36 -14.13 -12.44
C GLY A 199 17.68 -13.11 -13.37
N ILE A 200 16.65 -13.52 -14.09
CA ILE A 200 15.92 -12.74 -15.10
C ILE A 200 14.43 -12.92 -14.89
N ILE A 201 13.69 -11.84 -15.03
CA ILE A 201 12.24 -11.88 -15.12
C ILE A 201 11.85 -11.60 -16.55
N ASN A 202 11.29 -12.61 -17.23
CA ASN A 202 10.87 -12.52 -18.62
C ASN A 202 9.51 -11.83 -18.81
N ASP A 203 9.06 -11.05 -17.83
CA ASP A 203 7.76 -10.40 -17.85
C ASP A 203 7.94 -8.88 -17.95
N GLU A 204 7.38 -8.27 -19.01
CA GLU A 204 7.36 -6.81 -19.20
C GLU A 204 6.68 -6.07 -18.02
N THR A 205 5.92 -6.78 -17.20
CA THR A 205 5.25 -6.23 -16.03
C THR A 205 6.16 -6.11 -14.82
N THR A 206 7.31 -6.79 -14.82
CA THR A 206 8.22 -6.81 -13.69
C THR A 206 9.48 -6.00 -13.97
N SER A 207 9.81 -5.09 -13.08
CA SER A 207 11.03 -4.29 -13.12
C SER A 207 11.96 -4.68 -11.98
N ILE A 208 13.24 -4.87 -12.28
CA ILE A 208 14.26 -5.04 -11.27
C ILE A 208 14.68 -3.66 -10.81
N ILE A 209 14.48 -3.37 -9.56
CA ILE A 209 15.02 -2.19 -8.92
C ILE A 209 16.35 -2.61 -8.32
N GLY A 210 17.42 -2.37 -9.08
CA GLY A 210 18.77 -2.85 -8.76
C GLY A 210 19.46 -2.17 -7.57
N ILE A 211 18.83 -1.15 -6.98
CA ILE A 211 19.27 -0.44 -5.77
C ILE A 211 17.98 -0.10 -5.05
N ASP A 212 17.99 -0.18 -3.71
CA ASP A 212 16.90 0.20 -2.84
C ASP A 212 16.11 1.39 -3.45
N PRO A 213 14.84 1.20 -3.85
CA PRO A 213 14.05 2.25 -4.49
C PRO A 213 13.93 3.50 -3.63
N PHE A 214 14.27 3.39 -2.35
CA PHE A 214 14.22 4.41 -1.34
C PHE A 214 15.55 5.16 -1.15
N HIS A 215 16.66 4.75 -1.81
CA HIS A 215 17.98 5.38 -1.61
C HIS A 215 18.19 6.71 -2.35
N HIS A 216 17.32 7.09 -3.28
CA HIS A 216 17.54 8.31 -4.08
C HIS A 216 17.10 9.62 -3.42
N TYR A 217 16.50 9.59 -2.23
CA TYR A 217 15.94 10.79 -1.60
C TYR A 217 16.55 11.17 -0.24
N ILE A 218 17.70 10.64 0.14
CA ILE A 218 18.35 11.04 1.39
C ILE A 218 19.05 12.39 1.20
N ARG A 219 18.41 13.49 1.54
CA ARG A 219 19.06 14.73 1.94
C ARG A 219 18.44 15.32 3.20
N SER A 220 19.29 15.55 4.15
CA SER A 220 19.17 15.81 5.57
C SER A 220 18.35 17.01 6.05
N ASN A 221 17.48 17.62 5.27
CA ASN A 221 16.66 18.78 5.68
C ASN A 221 15.15 18.57 5.53
N MET A 222 14.71 17.34 5.36
CA MET A 222 13.36 17.07 4.90
C MET A 222 12.31 16.98 6.01
N ILE A 223 12.63 16.58 7.24
CA ILE A 223 11.64 16.48 8.31
C ILE A 223 11.00 17.83 8.60
N HIS A 224 11.78 18.91 8.67
CA HIS A 224 11.23 20.25 8.93
C HIS A 224 10.41 20.82 7.76
N GLN A 225 10.78 20.52 6.52
CA GLN A 225 10.01 20.90 5.33
C GLN A 225 8.70 20.09 5.23
N TYR A 226 8.74 18.86 5.67
CA TYR A 226 7.67 17.90 5.79
C TYR A 226 6.56 18.35 6.72
N ILE A 227 6.93 18.73 7.92
CA ILE A 227 6.04 19.20 8.99
C ILE A 227 5.20 20.40 8.52
N ARG A 228 5.78 21.32 7.74
CA ARG A 228 5.06 22.47 7.18
C ARG A 228 4.00 22.08 6.14
N ASN A 229 4.21 20.98 5.41
CA ASN A 229 3.29 20.52 4.36
C ASN A 229 2.15 19.67 4.90
N ILE A 230 2.37 18.88 5.98
CA ILE A 230 1.34 18.04 6.61
C ILE A 230 0.18 18.85 7.17
N ASN A 231 0.47 20.02 7.72
CA ASN A 231 -0.58 20.90 8.27
C ASN A 231 -1.48 21.54 7.20
N LYS A 232 -1.14 21.37 5.91
CA LYS A 232 -1.88 21.99 4.80
C LYS A 232 -2.74 21.03 3.98
N THR A 233 -2.61 19.71 4.14
CA THR A 233 -3.27 18.76 3.24
C THR A 233 -3.89 17.55 3.94
N SER A 234 -5.21 17.39 3.80
CA SER A 234 -5.93 16.13 4.02
C SER A 234 -5.78 15.24 2.78
N VAL A 235 -4.59 14.70 2.51
CA VAL A 235 -4.27 13.98 1.27
C VAL A 235 -4.62 12.50 1.36
N ILE A 236 -4.61 11.93 2.56
CA ILE A 236 -5.04 10.54 2.81
C ILE A 236 -6.32 10.62 3.65
N SER A 237 -7.45 10.31 3.02
CA SER A 237 -8.74 10.36 3.71
C SER A 237 -9.11 8.99 4.29
N ARG A 238 -9.56 8.98 5.56
CA ARG A 238 -10.58 8.02 5.97
C ARG A 238 -11.90 8.54 5.40
N HIS A 239 -12.74 7.67 4.89
CA HIS A 239 -14.14 8.01 4.73
C HIS A 239 -14.70 8.30 6.13
N ASP A 240 -14.73 9.56 6.51
CA ASP A 240 -15.52 10.03 7.65
C ASP A 240 -17.00 9.93 7.27
N PHE A 241 -17.55 8.73 7.38
CA PHE A 241 -18.99 8.58 7.42
C PHE A 241 -19.47 9.18 8.76
N LYS A 242 -19.85 10.46 8.71
CA LYS A 242 -20.82 11.01 9.67
C LYS A 242 -22.19 10.42 9.33
N GLY A 243 -22.34 9.13 9.53
CA GLY A 243 -23.62 8.47 9.65
C GLY A 243 -24.10 8.70 11.07
N GLY A 244 -24.93 9.69 11.27
CA GLY A 244 -25.65 9.85 12.52
C GLY A 244 -26.52 8.62 12.76
N TYR A 245 -26.18 7.83 13.74
CA TYR A 245 -27.17 7.01 14.44
C TYR A 245 -27.89 7.95 15.40
N SER A 246 -28.98 8.54 14.96
CA SER A 246 -30.04 9.00 15.87
C SER A 246 -30.78 7.75 16.31
N GLN A 247 -30.70 7.45 17.59
CA GLN A 247 -31.54 6.66 18.51
C GLN A 247 -32.21 5.40 17.95
#